data_22b5e0cec1edee89d4687bed739ce8b2
#
_entry.id   22b5e0cec1edee89d4687bed739ce8b2
#
_cell.length_a   1.000
_cell.length_b   1.000
_cell.length_c   1.000
_cell.angle_alpha   90.00
_cell.angle_beta   90.00
_cell.angle_gamma   90.00
#
_symmetry.space_group_name_H-M   'P 1'
#
loop_
_entity.id
_entity.type
_entity.pdbx_description
1 polymer ?
#
loop_
_entity_poly.entity_id
_entity_poly.type
_entity_poly.pdbx_seq_one_letter_code
_entity_poly.pdbx_strand_id
1 'polypeptide(L)'
;MKHVIITGTSRGIGLEMVKLFAKAGNKVLALSRNTEPVEGLKLKNVHTISCDITQEDSLEKVVEYIKSEWKHVDVLINNAGAILNKPFLKSSVEEFKNIYNTNVFGVVNIIQKTLPLMPATGHVVNISSMGGVQGSVKFAGLSAYSSSKGALITLTELLAEEYKENGHSFNVLALGAVQTEMLEEAFPGYKPPMLAIEMAEYIVDFSLNGQKYYNGKLLQVANSTP
;
A
#
# COMPACT_ATOMS: atom_id res chain seq x y z
N MET A 1 -13.80 0.76 16.46
CA MET A 1 -12.64 -0.13 16.34
C MET A 1 -12.76 -0.85 15.01
N LYS A 2 -11.76 -0.77 14.15
CA LYS A 2 -11.69 -1.38 12.82
C LYS A 2 -10.61 -2.46 12.78
N HIS A 3 -10.78 -3.45 11.89
CA HIS A 3 -9.78 -4.44 11.55
C HIS A 3 -9.05 -3.98 10.28
N VAL A 4 -7.77 -3.66 10.41
CA VAL A 4 -6.97 -3.01 9.36
C VAL A 4 -5.79 -3.88 8.96
N ILE A 5 -5.67 -4.22 7.70
CA ILE A 5 -4.48 -4.88 7.14
C ILE A 5 -3.61 -3.83 6.47
N ILE A 6 -2.31 -3.88 6.75
CA ILE A 6 -1.32 -3.00 6.13
C ILE A 6 -0.18 -3.86 5.60
N THR A 7 0.14 -3.71 4.31
CA THR A 7 1.31 -4.37 3.71
C THR A 7 2.53 -3.45 3.71
N GLY A 8 3.75 -4.01 3.79
CA GLY A 8 4.98 -3.23 3.76
C GLY A 8 5.25 -2.44 5.04
N THR A 9 5.13 -3.08 6.20
CA THR A 9 5.13 -2.43 7.52
C THR A 9 6.49 -2.39 8.22
N SER A 10 7.55 -2.93 7.61
CA SER A 10 8.87 -3.03 8.27
C SER A 10 9.58 -1.69 8.45
N ARG A 11 9.25 -0.66 7.66
CA ARG A 11 9.88 0.67 7.68
C ARG A 11 9.00 1.76 7.05
N GLY A 12 9.46 2.99 7.09
CA GLY A 12 8.84 4.14 6.40
C GLY A 12 7.38 4.36 6.75
N ILE A 13 6.58 4.73 5.76
CA ILE A 13 5.16 5.08 5.92
C ILE A 13 4.36 3.91 6.53
N GLY A 14 4.66 2.67 6.11
CA GLY A 14 3.96 1.48 6.62
C GLY A 14 4.12 1.29 8.12
N LEU A 15 5.34 1.46 8.64
CA LEU A 15 5.62 1.37 10.08
C LEU A 15 4.92 2.48 10.86
N GLU A 16 4.90 3.72 10.33
CA GLU A 16 4.22 4.83 10.99
C GLU A 16 2.69 4.64 10.99
N MET A 17 2.10 4.12 9.91
CA MET A 17 0.67 3.76 9.88
C MET A 17 0.31 2.74 10.96
N VAL A 18 1.13 1.71 11.16
CA VAL A 18 0.90 0.71 12.22
C VAL A 18 0.78 1.38 13.59
N LYS A 19 1.71 2.28 13.92
CA LYS A 19 1.71 3.03 15.19
C LYS A 19 0.45 3.87 15.35
N LEU A 20 0.07 4.59 14.30
CA LEU A 20 -1.08 5.50 14.32
C LEU A 20 -2.42 4.74 14.43
N PHE A 21 -2.63 3.68 13.64
CA PHE A 21 -3.84 2.87 13.75
C PHE A 21 -3.96 2.20 15.12
N ALA A 22 -2.85 1.69 15.65
CA ALA A 22 -2.81 1.09 16.99
C ALA A 22 -3.14 2.11 18.08
N LYS A 23 -2.55 3.32 18.01
CA LYS A 23 -2.84 4.43 18.93
C LYS A 23 -4.29 4.87 18.89
N ALA A 24 -4.93 4.81 17.70
CA ALA A 24 -6.34 5.10 17.51
C ALA A 24 -7.29 3.95 17.96
N GLY A 25 -6.75 2.88 18.57
CA GLY A 25 -7.54 1.77 19.12
C GLY A 25 -8.03 0.75 18.08
N ASN A 26 -7.52 0.78 16.85
CA ASN A 26 -7.87 -0.22 15.83
C ASN A 26 -7.02 -1.49 15.99
N LYS A 27 -7.54 -2.64 15.56
CA LYS A 27 -6.76 -3.86 15.43
C LYS A 27 -6.00 -3.83 14.11
N VAL A 28 -4.70 -4.10 14.14
CA VAL A 28 -3.83 -4.04 12.98
C VAL A 28 -3.21 -5.39 12.71
N LEU A 29 -3.31 -5.85 11.47
CA LEU A 29 -2.53 -6.96 10.94
C LEU A 29 -1.43 -6.38 10.05
N ALA A 30 -0.21 -6.38 10.57
CA ALA A 30 0.95 -5.81 9.92
C ALA A 30 1.69 -6.89 9.11
N LEU A 31 1.74 -6.71 7.79
CA LEU A 31 2.32 -7.68 6.86
C LEU A 31 3.63 -7.13 6.29
N SER A 32 4.69 -7.87 6.47
CA SER A 32 6.01 -7.60 5.85
C SER A 32 6.89 -8.85 5.91
N ARG A 33 7.91 -8.93 5.05
CA ARG A 33 8.88 -10.03 5.10
C ARG A 33 9.73 -10.03 6.37
N ASN A 34 10.04 -8.84 6.91
CA ASN A 34 10.69 -8.65 8.21
C ASN A 34 9.69 -8.04 9.19
N THR A 35 9.31 -8.76 10.23
CA THR A 35 8.33 -8.36 11.25
C THR A 35 8.96 -7.72 12.49
N GLU A 36 10.27 -7.88 12.70
CA GLU A 36 10.99 -7.42 13.90
C GLU A 36 10.75 -5.94 14.25
N PRO A 37 10.75 -4.98 13.29
CA PRO A 37 10.53 -3.58 13.62
C PRO A 37 9.17 -3.31 14.25
N VAL A 38 8.13 -4.04 13.81
CA VAL A 38 6.77 -3.91 14.37
C VAL A 38 6.64 -4.66 15.70
N GLU A 39 7.18 -5.87 15.80
CA GLU A 39 7.19 -6.67 17.03
C GLU A 39 7.89 -5.94 18.17
N GLY A 40 9.00 -5.25 17.87
CA GLY A 40 9.73 -4.43 18.83
C GLY A 40 8.91 -3.30 19.46
N LEU A 41 7.82 -2.86 18.83
CA LEU A 41 6.92 -1.84 19.38
C LEU A 41 6.03 -2.36 20.52
N LYS A 42 5.85 -3.67 20.64
CA LYS A 42 5.06 -4.35 21.70
C LYS A 42 3.63 -3.80 21.83
N LEU A 43 2.98 -3.46 20.71
CA LEU A 43 1.62 -2.91 20.67
C LEU A 43 0.59 -4.04 20.80
N LYS A 44 -0.29 -3.98 21.84
CA LYS A 44 -1.22 -5.06 22.19
C LYS A 44 -2.28 -5.37 21.12
N ASN A 45 -2.64 -4.38 20.31
CA ASN A 45 -3.66 -4.48 19.25
C ASN A 45 -3.07 -4.66 17.85
N VAL A 46 -1.79 -5.00 17.77
CA VAL A 46 -1.07 -5.27 16.53
C VAL A 46 -0.65 -6.73 16.51
N HIS A 47 -0.97 -7.42 15.42
CA HIS A 47 -0.44 -8.73 15.11
C HIS A 47 0.42 -8.65 13.86
N THR A 48 1.51 -9.39 13.82
CA THR A 48 2.44 -9.43 12.69
C THR A 48 2.42 -10.78 12.01
N ILE A 49 2.46 -10.80 10.69
CA ILE A 49 2.70 -12.02 9.93
C ILE A 49 3.85 -11.74 8.95
N SER A 50 4.88 -12.60 9.00
CA SER A 50 5.89 -12.60 7.95
C SER A 50 5.27 -13.06 6.65
N CYS A 51 5.11 -12.12 5.71
CA CYS A 51 4.37 -12.31 4.48
C CYS A 51 5.10 -11.65 3.29
N ASP A 52 5.35 -12.46 2.28
CA ASP A 52 5.63 -11.98 0.94
C ASP A 52 4.34 -12.02 0.13
N ILE A 53 3.80 -10.87 -0.24
CA ILE A 53 2.52 -10.75 -0.97
C ILE A 53 2.56 -11.35 -2.39
N THR A 54 3.75 -11.68 -2.89
CA THR A 54 3.93 -12.35 -4.18
C THR A 54 3.81 -13.88 -4.08
N GLN A 55 3.78 -14.42 -2.86
CA GLN A 55 3.74 -15.86 -2.57
C GLN A 55 2.38 -16.27 -2.02
N GLU A 56 1.72 -17.21 -2.69
CA GLU A 56 0.38 -17.65 -2.31
C GLU A 56 0.33 -18.27 -0.91
N ASP A 57 1.27 -19.14 -0.57
CA ASP A 57 1.36 -19.79 0.75
C ASP A 57 1.48 -18.78 1.90
N SER A 58 2.12 -17.62 1.65
CA SER A 58 2.21 -16.55 2.63
C SER A 58 0.83 -15.91 2.89
N LEU A 59 0.02 -15.76 1.85
CA LEU A 59 -1.30 -15.16 1.94
C LEU A 59 -2.33 -16.10 2.57
N GLU A 60 -2.16 -17.42 2.47
CA GLU A 60 -3.04 -18.38 3.14
C GLU A 60 -2.99 -18.22 4.66
N LYS A 61 -1.80 -18.00 5.24
CA LYS A 61 -1.64 -17.71 6.67
C LYS A 61 -2.40 -16.44 7.10
N VAL A 62 -2.42 -15.43 6.23
CA VAL A 62 -3.18 -14.19 6.45
C VAL A 62 -4.68 -14.49 6.48
N VAL A 63 -5.18 -15.26 5.52
CA VAL A 63 -6.60 -15.67 5.45
C VAL A 63 -7.00 -16.52 6.66
N GLU A 64 -6.19 -17.46 7.07
CA GLU A 64 -6.41 -18.29 8.26
C GLU A 64 -6.53 -17.43 9.52
N TYR A 65 -5.60 -16.51 9.72
CA TYR A 65 -5.64 -15.57 10.85
C TYR A 65 -6.93 -14.72 10.84
N ILE A 66 -7.32 -14.16 9.69
CA ILE A 66 -8.53 -13.36 9.61
C ILE A 66 -9.77 -14.20 9.98
N LYS A 67 -9.86 -15.43 9.47
CA LYS A 67 -11.00 -16.32 9.73
C LYS A 67 -11.10 -16.76 11.19
N SER A 68 -9.96 -17.04 11.83
CA SER A 68 -9.92 -17.48 13.23
C SER A 68 -10.16 -16.34 14.20
N GLU A 69 -9.42 -15.22 14.04
CA GLU A 69 -9.33 -14.16 15.05
C GLU A 69 -10.27 -12.99 14.80
N TRP A 70 -10.50 -12.60 13.53
CA TRP A 70 -11.18 -11.35 13.17
C TRP A 70 -12.56 -11.57 12.55
N LYS A 71 -12.72 -12.61 11.76
CA LYS A 71 -13.91 -12.95 10.94
C LYS A 71 -14.13 -12.01 9.75
N HIS A 72 -13.67 -10.77 9.80
CA HIS A 72 -13.75 -9.80 8.68
C HIS A 72 -12.62 -8.79 8.70
N VAL A 73 -12.44 -8.09 7.58
CA VAL A 73 -11.49 -6.98 7.39
C VAL A 73 -12.25 -5.73 6.98
N ASP A 74 -12.08 -4.64 7.70
CA ASP A 74 -12.72 -3.35 7.35
C ASP A 74 -11.90 -2.56 6.34
N VAL A 75 -10.57 -2.58 6.47
CA VAL A 75 -9.66 -1.77 5.65
C VAL A 75 -8.46 -2.60 5.23
N LEU A 76 -8.14 -2.56 3.93
CA LEU A 76 -6.90 -3.10 3.39
C LEU A 76 -6.08 -1.94 2.80
N ILE A 77 -4.84 -1.76 3.27
CA ILE A 77 -3.90 -0.76 2.75
C ILE A 77 -2.75 -1.47 2.05
N ASN A 78 -2.71 -1.37 0.73
CA ASN A 78 -1.66 -1.91 -0.12
C ASN A 78 -0.53 -0.88 -0.24
N ASN A 79 0.37 -0.89 0.76
CA ASN A 79 1.52 0.01 0.84
C ASN A 79 2.84 -0.68 0.46
N ALA A 80 2.94 -2.00 0.51
CA ALA A 80 4.12 -2.72 0.04
C ALA A 80 4.47 -2.33 -1.40
N GLY A 81 5.75 -2.11 -1.65
CA GLY A 81 6.23 -1.73 -2.97
C GLY A 81 7.73 -1.94 -3.10
N ALA A 82 8.18 -1.99 -4.34
CA ALA A 82 9.57 -2.02 -4.73
C ALA A 82 9.84 -0.92 -5.75
N ILE A 83 11.05 -0.34 -5.71
CA ILE A 83 11.51 0.70 -6.63
C ILE A 83 12.76 0.23 -7.35
N LEU A 84 12.90 0.62 -8.61
CA LEU A 84 14.12 0.46 -9.40
C LEU A 84 14.44 1.81 -10.04
N ASN A 85 15.60 2.37 -9.71
CA ASN A 85 16.14 3.54 -10.38
C ASN A 85 17.31 3.09 -11.27
N LYS A 86 17.03 2.86 -12.56
CA LYS A 86 18.00 2.38 -13.53
C LYS A 86 17.63 2.84 -14.94
N PRO A 87 18.60 3.32 -15.76
CA PRO A 87 18.32 3.71 -17.15
C PRO A 87 17.62 2.61 -17.94
N PHE A 88 16.61 2.96 -18.74
CA PHE A 88 15.78 2.00 -19.46
C PHE A 88 16.59 0.97 -20.28
N LEU A 89 17.55 1.43 -21.07
CA LEU A 89 18.39 0.55 -21.88
C LEU A 89 19.32 -0.38 -21.08
N LYS A 90 19.49 -0.12 -19.79
CA LYS A 90 20.28 -0.98 -18.89
C LYS A 90 19.40 -1.89 -18.03
N SER A 91 18.09 -1.66 -18.02
CA SER A 91 17.13 -2.47 -17.25
C SER A 91 16.76 -3.72 -18.02
N SER A 92 16.83 -4.87 -17.37
CA SER A 92 16.39 -6.14 -17.96
C SER A 92 14.87 -6.30 -17.83
N VAL A 93 14.29 -7.16 -18.69
CA VAL A 93 12.88 -7.56 -18.58
C VAL A 93 12.59 -8.23 -17.23
N GLU A 94 13.56 -8.97 -16.69
CA GLU A 94 13.40 -9.62 -15.38
C GLU A 94 13.32 -8.61 -14.24
N GLU A 95 14.09 -7.53 -14.27
CA GLU A 95 13.97 -6.45 -13.31
C GLU A 95 12.59 -5.76 -13.40
N PHE A 96 12.04 -5.58 -14.62
CA PHE A 96 10.67 -5.11 -14.80
C PHE A 96 9.65 -6.07 -14.17
N LYS A 97 9.76 -7.38 -14.44
CA LYS A 97 8.87 -8.38 -13.84
C LYS A 97 8.92 -8.36 -12.33
N ASN A 98 10.09 -8.22 -11.71
CA ASN A 98 10.24 -8.16 -10.26
C ASN A 98 9.53 -6.95 -9.65
N ILE A 99 9.60 -5.78 -10.30
CA ILE A 99 8.86 -4.59 -9.88
C ILE A 99 7.35 -4.81 -10.01
N TYR A 100 6.88 -5.33 -11.14
CA TYR A 100 5.47 -5.63 -11.37
C TYR A 100 4.95 -6.72 -10.43
N ASN A 101 5.75 -7.74 -10.13
CA ASN A 101 5.41 -8.79 -9.19
C ASN A 101 5.02 -8.20 -7.82
N THR A 102 5.83 -7.29 -7.30
CA THR A 102 5.53 -6.66 -6.01
C THR A 102 4.42 -5.62 -6.13
N ASN A 103 4.54 -4.68 -7.09
CA ASN A 103 3.71 -3.48 -7.11
C ASN A 103 2.31 -3.69 -7.71
N VAL A 104 2.13 -4.76 -8.50
CA VAL A 104 0.88 -5.06 -9.19
C VAL A 104 0.35 -6.43 -8.80
N PHE A 105 1.07 -7.51 -9.11
CA PHE A 105 0.56 -8.86 -8.90
C PHE A 105 0.42 -9.23 -7.44
N GLY A 106 1.34 -8.80 -6.57
CA GLY A 106 1.21 -8.96 -5.13
C GLY A 106 -0.01 -8.24 -4.57
N VAL A 107 -0.33 -7.05 -5.11
CA VAL A 107 -1.55 -6.32 -4.73
C VAL A 107 -2.80 -7.05 -5.21
N VAL A 108 -2.79 -7.59 -6.44
CA VAL A 108 -3.89 -8.43 -6.95
C VAL A 108 -4.12 -9.64 -6.04
N ASN A 109 -3.05 -10.36 -5.71
CA ASN A 109 -3.12 -11.56 -4.88
C ASN A 109 -3.77 -11.28 -3.52
N ILE A 110 -3.30 -10.26 -2.79
CA ILE A 110 -3.85 -9.97 -1.47
C ILE A 110 -5.28 -9.45 -1.54
N ILE A 111 -5.64 -8.65 -2.55
CA ILE A 111 -7.04 -8.21 -2.75
C ILE A 111 -7.93 -9.43 -2.99
N GLN A 112 -7.57 -10.35 -3.89
CA GLN A 112 -8.36 -11.55 -4.18
C GLN A 112 -8.57 -12.43 -2.95
N LYS A 113 -7.56 -12.58 -2.09
CA LYS A 113 -7.64 -13.39 -0.87
C LYS A 113 -8.44 -12.71 0.25
N THR A 114 -8.43 -11.38 0.34
CA THR A 114 -9.05 -10.65 1.46
C THR A 114 -10.43 -10.07 1.14
N LEU A 115 -10.70 -9.71 -0.10
CA LEU A 115 -11.97 -9.11 -0.52
C LEU A 115 -13.20 -9.96 -0.13
N PRO A 116 -13.20 -11.31 -0.27
CA PRO A 116 -14.32 -12.14 0.18
C PRO A 116 -14.55 -12.11 1.70
N LEU A 117 -13.59 -11.57 2.47
CA LEU A 117 -13.66 -11.45 3.92
C LEU A 117 -13.95 -9.98 4.34
N MET A 118 -14.23 -9.11 3.40
CA MET A 118 -14.57 -7.72 3.67
C MET A 118 -16.10 -7.53 3.67
N PRO A 119 -16.65 -6.73 4.60
CA PRO A 119 -18.07 -6.35 4.54
C PRO A 119 -18.31 -5.38 3.37
N ALA A 120 -19.57 -5.18 2.99
CA ALA A 120 -19.97 -4.23 1.95
C ALA A 120 -19.47 -2.79 2.17
N THR A 121 -19.12 -2.43 3.40
CA THR A 121 -18.51 -1.13 3.75
C THR A 121 -16.98 -1.17 3.75
N GLY A 122 -16.37 -2.23 3.24
CA GLY A 122 -14.93 -2.43 3.21
C GLY A 122 -14.24 -1.41 2.30
N HIS A 123 -13.05 -0.97 2.71
CA HIS A 123 -12.26 0.01 1.98
C HIS A 123 -10.87 -0.53 1.63
N VAL A 124 -10.56 -0.58 0.35
CA VAL A 124 -9.23 -0.89 -0.18
C VAL A 124 -8.54 0.39 -0.59
N VAL A 125 -7.38 0.67 0.00
CA VAL A 125 -6.55 1.85 -0.31
C VAL A 125 -5.24 1.38 -0.91
N ASN A 126 -5.02 1.69 -2.18
CA ASN A 126 -3.80 1.36 -2.89
C ASN A 126 -2.84 2.56 -2.87
N ILE A 127 -1.58 2.31 -2.49
CA ILE A 127 -0.55 3.35 -2.48
C ILE A 127 0.21 3.33 -3.80
N SER A 128 -0.04 4.37 -4.60
CA SER A 128 0.63 4.63 -5.85
C SER A 128 1.67 5.76 -5.69
N SER A 129 2.06 6.37 -6.78
CA SER A 129 3.04 7.44 -6.83
C SER A 129 2.66 8.47 -7.89
N MET A 130 3.04 9.72 -7.69
CA MET A 130 2.94 10.77 -8.71
C MET A 130 3.59 10.35 -10.02
N GLY A 131 4.68 9.57 -9.98
CA GLY A 131 5.30 9.02 -11.18
C GLY A 131 4.40 8.12 -12.02
N GLY A 132 3.36 7.51 -11.42
CA GLY A 132 2.35 6.68 -12.10
C GLY A 132 1.19 7.49 -12.70
N VAL A 133 0.99 8.73 -12.30
CA VAL A 133 -0.12 9.58 -12.76
C VAL A 133 0.13 10.03 -14.20
N GLN A 134 -0.86 9.87 -15.07
CA GLN A 134 -0.77 10.36 -16.45
C GLN A 134 -0.66 11.88 -16.46
N GLY A 135 0.25 12.41 -17.28
CA GLY A 135 0.47 13.86 -17.38
C GLY A 135 1.34 14.48 -16.28
N SER A 136 1.70 13.73 -15.23
CA SER A 136 2.67 14.21 -14.24
C SER A 136 4.11 14.22 -14.78
N VAL A 137 4.99 14.96 -14.13
CA VAL A 137 6.43 14.92 -14.42
C VAL A 137 6.97 13.49 -14.25
N LYS A 138 7.82 13.07 -15.18
CA LYS A 138 8.44 11.74 -15.15
C LYS A 138 9.93 11.86 -14.83
N PHE A 139 10.43 10.91 -14.05
CA PHE A 139 11.83 10.87 -13.65
C PHE A 139 12.58 9.79 -14.44
N ALA A 140 13.67 10.16 -15.07
CA ALA A 140 14.55 9.22 -15.76
C ALA A 140 15.00 8.11 -14.77
N GLY A 141 15.07 6.88 -15.25
CA GLY A 141 15.44 5.71 -14.43
C GLY A 141 14.27 5.01 -13.73
N LEU A 142 13.09 5.61 -13.66
CA LEU A 142 11.92 5.03 -12.98
C LEU A 142 10.92 4.33 -13.91
N SER A 143 11.33 3.90 -15.10
CA SER A 143 10.41 3.34 -16.11
C SER A 143 9.60 2.14 -15.58
N ALA A 144 10.26 1.15 -14.96
CA ALA A 144 9.57 -0.02 -14.39
C ALA A 144 8.68 0.38 -13.20
N TYR A 145 9.19 1.22 -12.30
CA TYR A 145 8.44 1.67 -11.13
C TYR A 145 7.20 2.48 -11.52
N SER A 146 7.39 3.56 -12.27
CA SER A 146 6.30 4.47 -12.64
C SER A 146 5.22 3.78 -13.45
N SER A 147 5.59 2.90 -14.39
CA SER A 147 4.62 2.13 -15.18
C SER A 147 3.82 1.16 -14.29
N SER A 148 4.46 0.49 -13.32
CA SER A 148 3.75 -0.38 -12.37
C SER A 148 2.78 0.40 -11.49
N LYS A 149 3.15 1.61 -11.06
CA LYS A 149 2.27 2.49 -10.27
C LYS A 149 1.12 3.06 -11.11
N GLY A 150 1.31 3.27 -12.41
CA GLY A 150 0.24 3.59 -13.36
C GLY A 150 -0.75 2.43 -13.55
N ALA A 151 -0.24 1.20 -13.68
CA ALA A 151 -1.07 0.00 -13.76
C ALA A 151 -1.95 -0.17 -12.50
N LEU A 152 -1.40 0.11 -11.31
CA LEU A 152 -2.15 0.06 -10.05
C LEU A 152 -3.27 1.10 -9.99
N ILE A 153 -3.09 2.29 -10.57
CA ILE A 153 -4.14 3.32 -10.67
C ILE A 153 -5.31 2.77 -11.48
N THR A 154 -5.05 2.31 -12.70
CA THR A 154 -6.09 1.78 -13.60
C THR A 154 -6.79 0.56 -12.99
N LEU A 155 -6.04 -0.35 -12.35
CA LEU A 155 -6.63 -1.50 -11.65
C LEU A 155 -7.60 -1.05 -10.55
N THR A 156 -7.25 -0.02 -9.78
CA THR A 156 -8.11 0.48 -8.70
C THR A 156 -9.44 1.04 -9.24
N GLU A 157 -9.39 1.79 -10.33
CA GLU A 157 -10.56 2.35 -10.98
C GLU A 157 -11.50 1.24 -11.51
N LEU A 158 -10.92 0.19 -12.12
CA LEU A 158 -11.68 -0.95 -12.63
C LEU A 158 -12.34 -1.76 -11.50
N LEU A 159 -11.61 -2.04 -10.41
CA LEU A 159 -12.16 -2.76 -9.26
C LEU A 159 -13.29 -1.98 -8.57
N ALA A 160 -13.18 -0.65 -8.51
CA ALA A 160 -14.24 0.19 -7.97
C ALA A 160 -15.53 0.11 -8.78
N GLU A 161 -15.46 0.00 -10.11
CA GLU A 161 -16.62 -0.18 -10.96
C GLU A 161 -17.16 -1.60 -10.87
N GLU A 162 -16.29 -2.63 -10.90
CA GLU A 162 -16.67 -4.03 -10.86
C GLU A 162 -17.41 -4.42 -9.57
N TYR A 163 -16.96 -3.87 -8.41
CA TYR A 163 -17.53 -4.17 -7.10
C TYR A 163 -18.46 -3.10 -6.53
N LYS A 164 -18.90 -2.17 -7.33
CA LYS A 164 -19.72 -1.03 -6.88
C LYS A 164 -21.07 -1.49 -6.30
N GLU A 165 -21.71 -2.47 -6.90
CA GLU A 165 -22.99 -3.02 -6.41
C GLU A 165 -22.81 -3.88 -5.13
N ASN A 166 -21.58 -4.34 -4.86
CA ASN A 166 -21.23 -5.04 -3.63
C ASN A 166 -20.99 -4.10 -2.45
N GLY A 167 -20.88 -2.78 -2.70
CA GLY A 167 -20.68 -1.74 -1.70
C GLY A 167 -19.23 -1.51 -1.27
N HIS A 168 -18.26 -2.30 -1.78
CA HIS A 168 -16.84 -2.09 -1.51
C HIS A 168 -16.33 -0.81 -2.15
N SER A 169 -15.43 -0.13 -1.46
CA SER A 169 -14.75 1.07 -1.98
C SER A 169 -13.28 0.78 -2.28
N PHE A 170 -12.83 1.24 -3.44
CA PHE A 170 -11.42 1.15 -3.88
C PHE A 170 -10.94 2.56 -4.23
N ASN A 171 -9.88 3.00 -3.60
CA ASN A 171 -9.27 4.29 -3.91
C ASN A 171 -7.76 4.16 -4.01
N VAL A 172 -7.12 5.07 -4.74
CA VAL A 172 -5.67 5.09 -4.91
C VAL A 172 -5.10 6.45 -4.55
N LEU A 173 -4.08 6.44 -3.71
CA LEU A 173 -3.33 7.62 -3.31
C LEU A 173 -2.00 7.65 -4.07
N ALA A 174 -1.84 8.62 -4.96
CA ALA A 174 -0.58 8.86 -5.66
C ALA A 174 0.27 9.82 -4.84
N LEU A 175 1.23 9.27 -4.11
CA LEU A 175 2.07 10.04 -3.22
C LEU A 175 3.18 10.79 -3.97
N GLY A 176 3.48 12.00 -3.53
CA GLY A 176 4.70 12.71 -3.85
C GLY A 176 5.91 12.10 -3.14
N ALA A 177 7.04 12.81 -3.16
CA ALA A 177 8.25 12.38 -2.48
C ALA A 177 8.10 12.50 -0.95
N VAL A 178 8.40 11.42 -0.23
CA VAL A 178 8.32 11.32 1.24
C VAL A 178 9.65 10.80 1.77
N GLN A 179 10.15 11.37 2.87
CA GLN A 179 11.38 10.92 3.52
C GLN A 179 11.21 9.48 4.03
N THR A 180 11.77 8.55 3.29
CA THR A 180 11.75 7.11 3.60
C THR A 180 13.06 6.49 3.17
N GLU A 181 13.40 5.35 3.77
CA GLU A 181 14.58 4.58 3.39
C GLU A 181 14.53 4.14 1.91
N MET A 182 13.34 3.82 1.41
CA MET A 182 13.14 3.47 -0.02
C MET A 182 13.52 4.63 -0.95
N LEU A 183 13.16 5.87 -0.57
CA LEU A 183 13.50 7.04 -1.38
C LEU A 183 14.99 7.34 -1.32
N GLU A 184 15.61 7.25 -0.13
CA GLU A 184 17.05 7.46 0.05
C GLU A 184 17.87 6.43 -0.72
N GLU A 185 17.45 5.16 -0.73
CA GLU A 185 18.07 4.09 -1.53
C GLU A 185 18.00 4.38 -3.04
N ALA A 186 16.88 4.94 -3.52
CA ALA A 186 16.67 5.25 -4.93
C ALA A 186 17.31 6.57 -5.37
N PHE A 187 17.40 7.55 -4.46
CA PHE A 187 17.90 8.91 -4.71
C PHE A 187 18.75 9.39 -3.53
N PRO A 188 19.96 8.86 -3.36
CA PRO A 188 20.83 9.20 -2.24
C PRO A 188 21.05 10.70 -2.09
N GLY A 189 20.84 11.21 -0.87
CA GLY A 189 21.03 12.61 -0.53
C GLY A 189 19.87 13.54 -0.87
N TYR A 190 18.81 13.05 -1.53
CA TYR A 190 17.60 13.86 -1.76
C TYR A 190 16.72 13.87 -0.51
N LYS A 191 16.41 15.06 0.00
CA LYS A 191 15.58 15.25 1.20
C LYS A 191 14.28 15.96 0.82
N PRO A 192 13.18 15.22 0.61
CA PRO A 192 11.88 15.83 0.38
C PRO A 192 11.34 16.49 1.66
N PRO A 193 10.44 17.48 1.54
CA PRO A 193 9.91 18.19 2.71
C PRO A 193 8.96 17.36 3.58
N MET A 194 8.33 16.32 3.02
CA MET A 194 7.32 15.51 3.69
C MET A 194 7.95 14.36 4.49
N LEU A 195 7.64 14.24 5.78
CA LEU A 195 8.07 13.14 6.63
C LEU A 195 7.15 11.92 6.48
N ALA A 196 7.67 10.72 6.77
CA ALA A 196 6.90 9.48 6.73
C ALA A 196 5.69 9.51 7.67
N ILE A 197 5.83 10.10 8.87
CA ILE A 197 4.74 10.23 9.84
C ILE A 197 3.62 11.15 9.35
N GLU A 198 3.95 12.29 8.74
CA GLU A 198 2.96 13.24 8.23
C GLU A 198 2.12 12.62 7.10
N MET A 199 2.78 11.89 6.19
CA MET A 199 2.08 11.15 5.15
C MET A 199 1.22 10.01 5.73
N ALA A 200 1.72 9.31 6.74
CA ALA A 200 0.97 8.25 7.40
C ALA A 200 -0.28 8.77 8.10
N GLU A 201 -0.24 9.96 8.73
CA GLU A 201 -1.41 10.61 9.34
C GLU A 201 -2.52 10.84 8.31
N TYR A 202 -2.18 11.37 7.14
CA TYR A 202 -3.13 11.54 6.04
C TYR A 202 -3.72 10.21 5.57
N ILE A 203 -2.88 9.20 5.33
CA ILE A 203 -3.34 7.90 4.85
C ILE A 203 -4.24 7.22 5.87
N VAL A 204 -3.94 7.30 7.15
CA VAL A 204 -4.76 6.74 8.24
C VAL A 204 -6.14 7.38 8.27
N ASP A 205 -6.23 8.72 8.25
CA ASP A 205 -7.51 9.43 8.22
C ASP A 205 -8.30 9.09 6.96
N PHE A 206 -7.67 9.14 5.80
CA PHE A 206 -8.30 8.77 4.53
C PHE A 206 -8.81 7.33 4.52
N SER A 207 -8.02 6.39 5.03
CA SER A 207 -8.40 4.97 5.06
C SER A 207 -9.62 4.69 5.94
N LEU A 208 -9.82 5.47 7.00
CA LEU A 208 -10.97 5.35 7.91
C LEU A 208 -12.22 6.11 7.43
N ASN A 209 -12.06 7.16 6.65
CA ASN A 209 -13.13 8.12 6.35
C ASN A 209 -13.37 8.34 4.85
N GLY A 210 -12.37 8.13 3.99
CA GLY A 210 -12.39 8.48 2.57
C GLY A 210 -13.48 7.78 1.76
N GLN A 211 -13.82 6.52 2.10
CA GLN A 211 -14.87 5.75 1.44
C GLN A 211 -16.27 6.38 1.54
N LYS A 212 -16.47 7.31 2.47
CA LYS A 212 -17.73 8.07 2.58
C LYS A 212 -17.93 9.04 1.41
N TYR A 213 -16.85 9.45 0.76
CA TYR A 213 -16.84 10.50 -0.25
C TYR A 213 -16.31 10.02 -1.60
N TYR A 214 -15.49 8.97 -1.59
CA TYR A 214 -14.72 8.53 -2.75
C TYR A 214 -14.85 7.02 -2.99
N ASN A 215 -15.09 6.67 -4.27
CA ASN A 215 -14.93 5.33 -4.80
C ASN A 215 -14.37 5.42 -6.23
N GLY A 216 -13.36 4.64 -6.56
CA GLY A 216 -12.68 4.67 -7.86
C GLY A 216 -11.87 5.95 -8.08
N LYS A 217 -11.41 6.63 -7.01
CA LYS A 217 -10.73 7.91 -7.18
C LYS A 217 -9.23 7.80 -7.00
N LEU A 218 -8.53 8.47 -7.93
CA LEU A 218 -7.12 8.81 -7.82
C LEU A 218 -7.00 10.15 -7.09
N LEU A 219 -6.37 10.14 -5.90
CA LEU A 219 -6.02 11.35 -5.19
C LEU A 219 -4.51 11.57 -5.26
N GLN A 220 -4.11 12.73 -5.77
CA GLN A 220 -2.72 13.16 -5.83
C GLN A 220 -2.36 13.81 -4.48
N VAL A 221 -1.47 13.15 -3.72
CA VAL A 221 -1.08 13.57 -2.37
C VAL A 221 0.36 14.08 -2.41
N ALA A 222 0.51 15.30 -2.86
CA ALA A 222 1.80 15.98 -2.97
C ALA A 222 1.60 17.48 -2.76
N ASN A 223 2.47 18.09 -1.97
CA ASN A 223 2.51 19.56 -1.76
C ASN A 223 3.49 20.25 -2.72
N SER A 224 4.29 19.49 -3.41
CA SER A 224 5.13 19.95 -4.51
C SER A 224 4.69 19.24 -5.77
N THR A 225 4.32 19.98 -6.80
CA THR A 225 4.16 19.42 -8.14
C THR A 225 5.55 19.20 -8.70
N PRO A 226 5.98 17.95 -8.92
CA PRO A 226 7.13 17.75 -9.76
C PRO A 226 6.80 18.20 -11.18
#